data_c80f5491908b978d79f65866e3e61f67
#
_entry.id   c80f5491908b978d79f65866e3e61f67
#
_cell.length_a   1.000
_cell.length_b   1.000
_cell.length_c   1.000
_cell.angle_alpha   90.00
_cell.angle_beta   90.00
_cell.angle_gamma   90.00
#
_symmetry.space_group_name_H-M   'P 1'
#
loop_
_entity.id
_entity.type
_entity.pdbx_description
1 polymer ?
#
loop_
_entity_poly.entity_id
_entity_poly.type
_entity_poly.pdbx_seq_one_letter_code
_entity_poly.pdbx_strand_id
1 'polypeptide(L)'
;MKITLVTGTNTDVGKTIATAALVVRLQEQGKSVAVMKPAQTGEPEGSGDLATIHKLTGLDHLYECARFPEPLAPDVSAQRAGVSLLDFDDVVERIVGLEGKYEHLLIEGAGGLLVRLGAQQQPKRLWTLADLGAELHSRGYDTEFLIVTSTNLGSLNSAELTVEALRHRDLPCAGLIAGSHPTHAGLAEQLNLTDLPRVTDLPLLAVIPEGSGKLSTAEFRHASQQWFS
;
A
#
# COMPACT_ATOMS: atom_id res chain seq x y z
N MET A 1 18.50 2.67 -1.01
CA MET A 1 17.25 2.04 -0.54
C MET A 1 16.20 2.16 -1.64
N LYS A 2 15.61 1.06 -2.07
CA LYS A 2 14.45 1.09 -2.97
C LYS A 2 13.17 1.32 -2.14
N ILE A 3 12.25 2.16 -2.65
CA ILE A 3 11.00 2.49 -1.97
C ILE A 3 9.83 2.08 -2.85
N THR A 4 8.98 1.19 -2.36
CA THR A 4 7.76 0.81 -3.04
C THR A 4 6.55 1.34 -2.26
N LEU A 5 5.77 2.23 -2.91
CA LEU A 5 4.55 2.79 -2.35
C LEU A 5 3.36 1.90 -2.74
N VAL A 6 2.75 1.25 -1.76
CA VAL A 6 1.60 0.36 -1.96
C VAL A 6 0.31 1.16 -1.80
N THR A 7 -0.36 1.44 -2.91
CA THR A 7 -1.66 2.12 -2.93
C THR A 7 -2.79 1.15 -3.24
N GLY A 8 -4.03 1.57 -2.96
CA GLY A 8 -5.22 0.85 -3.40
C GLY A 8 -6.00 1.63 -4.45
N THR A 9 -6.83 0.94 -5.21
CA THR A 9 -7.89 1.59 -5.99
C THR A 9 -9.05 2.04 -5.09
N ASN A 10 -9.14 1.45 -3.88
CA ASN A 10 -10.14 1.79 -2.84
C ASN A 10 -9.69 1.25 -1.47
N THR A 11 -10.54 1.43 -0.45
CA THR A 11 -10.45 0.74 0.84
C THR A 11 -10.83 -0.74 0.64
N ASP A 12 -10.31 -1.63 1.49
CA ASP A 12 -10.62 -3.07 1.55
C ASP A 12 -10.29 -3.87 0.27
N VAL A 13 -9.42 -3.36 -0.60
CA VAL A 13 -8.94 -4.08 -1.78
C VAL A 13 -7.79 -5.07 -1.49
N GLY A 14 -7.39 -5.23 -0.20
CA GLY A 14 -6.37 -6.18 0.22
C GLY A 14 -4.94 -5.63 0.29
N LYS A 15 -4.75 -4.30 0.44
CA LYS A 15 -3.41 -3.68 0.53
C LYS A 15 -2.50 -4.35 1.56
N THR A 16 -2.99 -4.52 2.77
CA THR A 16 -2.21 -5.06 3.89
C THR A 16 -1.72 -6.48 3.63
N ILE A 17 -2.57 -7.31 3.00
CA ILE A 17 -2.19 -8.67 2.62
C ILE A 17 -1.19 -8.65 1.46
N ALA A 18 -1.37 -7.74 0.50
CA ALA A 18 -0.42 -7.55 -0.60
C ALA A 18 0.95 -7.06 -0.07
N THR A 19 0.96 -6.11 0.87
CA THR A 19 2.19 -5.64 1.54
C THR A 19 2.87 -6.79 2.28
N ALA A 20 2.13 -7.61 3.02
CA ALA A 20 2.67 -8.80 3.69
C ALA A 20 3.28 -9.81 2.69
N ALA A 21 2.61 -10.06 1.56
CA ALA A 21 3.12 -10.94 0.52
C ALA A 21 4.41 -10.42 -0.12
N LEU A 22 4.50 -9.10 -0.36
CA LEU A 22 5.72 -8.44 -0.83
C LEU A 22 6.86 -8.56 0.18
N VAL A 23 6.59 -8.41 1.48
CA VAL A 23 7.58 -8.63 2.54
C VAL A 23 8.16 -10.03 2.45
N VAL A 24 7.32 -11.07 2.40
CA VAL A 24 7.78 -12.45 2.28
C VAL A 24 8.64 -12.64 1.04
N ARG A 25 8.19 -12.16 -0.12
CA ARG A 25 8.94 -12.27 -1.38
C ARG A 25 10.33 -11.62 -1.29
N LEU A 26 10.43 -10.44 -0.71
CA LEU A 26 11.70 -9.73 -0.54
C LEU A 26 12.62 -10.42 0.47
N GLN A 27 12.09 -10.92 1.59
CA GLN A 27 12.85 -11.70 2.57
C GLN A 27 13.42 -12.98 1.97
N GLU A 28 12.68 -13.68 1.10
CA GLU A 28 13.16 -14.87 0.40
C GLU A 28 14.27 -14.58 -0.62
N GLN A 29 14.30 -13.36 -1.14
CA GLN A 29 15.41 -12.86 -1.96
C GLN A 29 16.62 -12.41 -1.12
N GLY A 30 16.57 -12.59 0.19
CA GLY A 30 17.63 -12.18 1.11
C GLY A 30 17.71 -10.68 1.37
N LYS A 31 16.66 -9.92 1.05
CA LYS A 31 16.62 -8.47 1.21
C LYS A 31 16.27 -8.07 2.64
N SER A 32 16.96 -7.04 3.15
CA SER A 32 16.54 -6.36 4.38
C SER A 32 15.38 -5.42 4.07
N VAL A 33 14.24 -5.64 4.76
CA VAL A 33 12.96 -4.99 4.47
C VAL A 33 12.43 -4.27 5.71
N ALA A 34 11.84 -3.11 5.50
CA ALA A 34 11.00 -2.41 6.48
C ALA A 34 9.64 -2.06 5.86
N VAL A 35 8.61 -1.92 6.70
CA VAL A 35 7.30 -1.44 6.29
C VAL A 35 6.95 -0.18 7.09
N MET A 36 6.45 0.84 6.40
CA MET A 36 5.92 2.05 7.02
C MET A 36 4.44 2.23 6.68
N LYS A 37 3.65 2.55 7.70
CA LYS A 37 2.25 2.99 7.60
C LYS A 37 2.20 4.46 8.03
N PRO A 38 2.12 5.43 7.11
CA PRO A 38 2.06 6.84 7.49
C PRO A 38 0.89 7.15 8.43
N ALA A 39 -0.29 6.63 8.13
CA ALA A 39 -1.48 6.83 8.95
C ALA A 39 -2.29 5.54 9.10
N GLN A 40 -2.57 5.13 10.34
CA GLN A 40 -3.53 4.10 10.71
C GLN A 40 -4.82 4.76 11.20
N THR A 41 -5.98 4.26 10.79
CA THR A 41 -7.29 4.78 11.21
C THR A 41 -8.21 3.65 11.62
N GLY A 42 -9.11 3.92 12.60
CA GLY A 42 -10.20 3.02 12.99
C GLY A 42 -9.79 1.79 13.79
N GLU A 43 -8.53 1.68 14.19
CA GLU A 43 -8.01 0.51 14.90
C GLU A 43 -7.39 0.92 16.24
N PRO A 44 -7.63 0.16 17.33
CA PRO A 44 -6.99 0.41 18.62
C PRO A 44 -5.48 0.13 18.55
N GLU A 45 -4.74 0.60 19.55
CA GLU A 45 -3.32 0.33 19.69
C GLU A 45 -3.04 -1.19 19.76
N GLY A 46 -1.97 -1.63 19.07
CA GLY A 46 -1.60 -3.04 18.97
C GLY A 46 -2.38 -3.83 17.91
N SER A 47 -3.30 -3.21 17.18
CA SER A 47 -4.00 -3.80 16.03
C SER A 47 -3.80 -2.98 14.75
N GLY A 48 -4.44 -3.39 13.65
CA GLY A 48 -4.39 -2.71 12.37
C GLY A 48 -3.42 -3.34 11.37
N ASP A 49 -3.03 -2.54 10.37
CA ASP A 49 -2.31 -3.05 9.19
C ASP A 49 -0.93 -3.61 9.55
N LEU A 50 -0.14 -2.87 10.33
CA LEU A 50 1.20 -3.31 10.72
C LEU A 50 1.17 -4.55 11.63
N ALA A 51 0.21 -4.64 12.55
CA ALA A 51 0.04 -5.82 13.39
C ALA A 51 -0.34 -7.05 12.54
N THR A 52 -1.15 -6.87 11.51
CA THR A 52 -1.49 -7.92 10.54
C THR A 52 -0.25 -8.35 9.74
N ILE A 53 0.56 -7.41 9.27
CA ILE A 53 1.80 -7.71 8.55
C ILE A 53 2.77 -8.48 9.47
N HIS A 54 2.97 -8.02 10.72
CA HIS A 54 3.78 -8.75 11.69
C HIS A 54 3.31 -10.18 11.88
N LYS A 55 2.02 -10.38 12.14
CA LYS A 55 1.41 -11.70 12.34
C LYS A 55 1.65 -12.62 11.14
N LEU A 56 1.53 -12.14 9.92
CA LEU A 56 1.63 -12.96 8.71
C LEU A 56 3.08 -13.24 8.30
N THR A 57 4.01 -12.34 8.60
CA THR A 57 5.39 -12.40 8.07
C THR A 57 6.47 -12.63 9.11
N GLY A 58 6.21 -12.29 10.37
CA GLY A 58 7.21 -12.24 11.43
C GLY A 58 8.17 -11.05 11.31
N LEU A 59 7.84 -10.03 10.50
CA LEU A 59 8.67 -8.83 10.35
C LEU A 59 8.51 -7.90 11.57
N ASP A 60 9.63 -7.50 12.20
CA ASP A 60 9.64 -6.56 13.34
C ASP A 60 9.93 -5.10 12.92
N HIS A 61 10.49 -4.88 11.73
CA HIS A 61 10.86 -3.56 11.24
C HIS A 61 9.65 -2.81 10.66
N LEU A 62 8.75 -2.37 11.56
CA LEU A 62 7.47 -1.76 11.28
C LEU A 62 7.40 -0.35 11.87
N TYR A 63 7.00 0.62 11.07
CA TYR A 63 6.98 2.04 11.44
C TYR A 63 5.60 2.66 11.20
N GLU A 64 4.97 3.15 12.26
CA GLU A 64 3.74 3.92 12.20
C GLU A 64 4.03 5.38 12.50
N CYS A 65 3.52 6.32 11.67
CA CYS A 65 3.76 7.74 11.91
C CYS A 65 2.65 8.40 12.73
N ALA A 66 1.38 8.03 12.45
CA ALA A 66 0.24 8.54 13.18
C ALA A 66 -0.89 7.50 13.25
N ARG A 67 -1.71 7.58 14.32
CA ARG A 67 -2.89 6.76 14.52
C ARG A 67 -4.09 7.63 14.90
N PHE A 68 -5.22 7.40 14.22
CA PHE A 68 -6.46 8.16 14.44
C PHE A 68 -7.62 7.22 14.78
N PRO A 69 -8.52 7.62 15.68
CA PRO A 69 -9.47 6.69 16.31
C PRO A 69 -10.61 6.22 15.40
N GLU A 70 -11.07 7.07 14.48
CA GLU A 70 -12.25 6.75 13.67
C GLU A 70 -11.86 6.14 12.31
N PRO A 71 -12.64 5.17 11.77
CA PRO A 71 -12.38 4.51 10.48
C PRO A 71 -12.78 5.41 9.30
N LEU A 72 -12.08 6.53 9.18
CA LEU A 72 -12.29 7.57 8.17
C LEU A 72 -10.99 7.86 7.42
N ALA A 73 -11.05 8.74 6.42
CA ALA A 73 -9.83 9.29 5.84
C ALA A 73 -8.98 9.94 6.94
N PRO A 74 -7.65 9.78 6.93
CA PRO A 74 -6.79 10.22 8.03
C PRO A 74 -6.96 11.68 8.44
N ASP A 75 -7.06 12.60 7.47
CA ASP A 75 -7.29 14.02 7.73
C ASP A 75 -8.64 14.28 8.41
N VAL A 76 -9.69 13.57 7.98
CA VAL A 76 -11.04 13.69 8.55
C VAL A 76 -11.07 13.13 9.97
N SER A 77 -10.45 11.94 10.20
CA SER A 77 -10.39 11.33 11.52
C SER A 77 -9.62 12.21 12.51
N ALA A 78 -8.47 12.78 12.09
CA ALA A 78 -7.71 13.70 12.91
C ALA A 78 -8.50 14.97 13.29
N GLN A 79 -9.16 15.60 12.32
CA GLN A 79 -9.98 16.78 12.54
C GLN A 79 -11.12 16.51 13.53
N ARG A 80 -11.82 15.39 13.37
CA ARG A 80 -12.92 15.00 14.27
C ARG A 80 -12.45 14.67 15.68
N ALA A 81 -11.28 14.07 15.80
CA ALA A 81 -10.64 13.78 17.08
C ALA A 81 -10.04 15.04 17.76
N GLY A 82 -9.98 16.18 17.07
CA GLY A 82 -9.38 17.41 17.59
C GLY A 82 -7.86 17.31 17.78
N VAL A 83 -7.19 16.43 17.02
CA VAL A 83 -5.72 16.27 17.07
C VAL A 83 -5.07 16.84 15.82
N SER A 84 -3.76 17.05 15.88
CA SER A 84 -2.97 17.55 14.76
C SER A 84 -3.02 16.59 13.57
N LEU A 85 -3.10 17.15 12.37
CA LEU A 85 -2.92 16.40 11.14
C LEU A 85 -1.48 15.88 11.05
N LEU A 86 -1.31 14.74 10.40
CA LEU A 86 0.01 14.18 10.12
C LEU A 86 0.80 15.15 9.24
N ASP A 87 1.96 15.59 9.74
CA ASP A 87 2.82 16.53 9.02
C ASP A 87 3.60 15.83 7.91
N PHE A 88 3.68 16.46 6.74
CA PHE A 88 4.34 15.90 5.56
C PHE A 88 5.85 15.78 5.75
N ASP A 89 6.47 16.86 6.26
CA ASP A 89 7.91 16.93 6.39
C ASP A 89 8.42 15.97 7.46
N ASP A 90 7.67 15.77 8.55
CA ASP A 90 7.96 14.75 9.57
C ASP A 90 7.98 13.32 8.98
N VAL A 91 7.05 13.00 8.07
CA VAL A 91 7.03 11.68 7.41
C VAL A 91 8.25 11.52 6.49
N VAL A 92 8.56 12.54 5.70
CA VAL A 92 9.73 12.53 4.81
C VAL A 92 11.02 12.37 5.62
N GLU A 93 11.19 13.11 6.72
CA GLU A 93 12.38 13.00 7.59
C GLU A 93 12.52 11.60 8.22
N ARG A 94 11.41 11.00 8.64
CA ARG A 94 11.43 9.61 9.15
C ARG A 94 11.88 8.62 8.07
N ILE A 95 11.44 8.78 6.83
CA ILE A 95 11.87 7.92 5.70
C ILE A 95 13.37 8.11 5.43
N VAL A 96 13.84 9.36 5.37
CA VAL A 96 15.26 9.68 5.20
C VAL A 96 16.10 9.06 6.33
N GLY A 97 15.60 9.10 7.56
CA GLY A 97 16.26 8.47 8.73
C GLY A 97 16.39 6.93 8.66
N LEU A 98 15.72 6.27 7.71
CA LEU A 98 15.84 4.83 7.44
C LEU A 98 16.88 4.49 6.35
N GLU A 99 17.41 5.50 5.65
CA GLU A 99 18.41 5.29 4.61
C GLU A 99 19.65 4.56 5.15
N GLY A 100 20.13 3.59 4.38
CA GLY A 100 21.27 2.76 4.76
C GLY A 100 20.96 1.66 5.79
N LYS A 101 19.79 1.64 6.42
CA LYS A 101 19.38 0.60 7.36
C LYS A 101 18.70 -0.59 6.68
N TYR A 102 18.02 -0.33 5.57
CA TYR A 102 17.28 -1.33 4.82
C TYR A 102 17.55 -1.20 3.32
N GLU A 103 17.53 -2.34 2.62
CA GLU A 103 17.62 -2.35 1.15
C GLU A 103 16.27 -1.95 0.53
N HIS A 104 15.15 -2.28 1.20
CA HIS A 104 13.79 -2.04 0.70
C HIS A 104 12.88 -1.47 1.79
N LEU A 105 12.17 -0.40 1.47
CA LEU A 105 11.10 0.18 2.29
C LEU A 105 9.78 0.06 1.53
N LEU A 106 8.80 -0.62 2.13
CA LEU A 106 7.42 -0.63 1.64
C LEU A 106 6.63 0.44 2.42
N ILE A 107 5.94 1.33 1.72
CA ILE A 107 5.09 2.36 2.34
C ILE A 107 3.64 2.08 1.98
N GLU A 108 2.85 1.65 2.96
CA GLU A 108 1.44 1.34 2.75
C GLU A 108 0.56 2.57 2.97
N GLY A 109 -0.16 2.99 1.93
CA GLY A 109 -1.13 4.07 2.00
C GLY A 109 -2.43 3.71 2.74
N ALA A 110 -3.31 4.67 2.92
CA ALA A 110 -4.67 4.49 3.44
C ALA A 110 -5.69 4.70 2.32
N GLY A 111 -6.57 3.73 2.09
CA GLY A 111 -7.55 3.81 1.00
C GLY A 111 -6.92 3.87 -0.39
N GLY A 112 -7.37 4.81 -1.23
CA GLY A 112 -6.86 5.01 -2.59
C GLY A 112 -5.70 6.02 -2.66
N LEU A 113 -5.13 6.16 -3.86
CA LEU A 113 -3.94 6.97 -4.13
C LEU A 113 -4.04 8.42 -3.66
N LEU A 114 -5.21 9.05 -3.83
CA LEU A 114 -5.44 10.46 -3.56
C LEU A 114 -6.17 10.73 -2.24
N VAL A 115 -6.25 9.75 -1.34
CA VAL A 115 -6.75 9.96 0.03
C VAL A 115 -5.81 10.91 0.77
N ARG A 116 -6.38 11.88 1.49
CA ARG A 116 -5.64 12.87 2.26
C ARG A 116 -5.09 12.24 3.53
N LEU A 117 -3.77 12.14 3.62
CA LEU A 117 -3.08 11.52 4.75
C LEU A 117 -2.79 12.52 5.88
N GLY A 118 -2.61 13.79 5.54
CA GLY A 118 -2.26 14.82 6.48
C GLY A 118 -2.13 16.20 5.82
N ALA A 119 -1.36 17.09 6.43
CA ALA A 119 -1.13 18.45 5.93
C ALA A 119 0.35 18.78 5.82
N GLN A 120 0.68 19.64 4.86
CA GLN A 120 1.97 20.32 4.75
C GLN A 120 1.77 21.77 5.15
N GLN A 121 2.72 22.32 5.90
CA GLN A 121 2.60 23.70 6.42
C GLN A 121 3.02 24.74 5.39
N GLN A 122 4.01 24.44 4.57
CA GLN A 122 4.52 25.37 3.57
C GLN A 122 4.82 24.63 2.25
N PRO A 123 4.04 24.87 1.17
CA PRO A 123 2.78 25.62 1.15
C PRO A 123 1.67 24.87 1.92
N LYS A 124 0.74 25.62 2.53
CA LYS A 124 -0.36 25.00 3.27
C LYS A 124 -1.27 24.20 2.33
N ARG A 125 -1.21 22.89 2.41
CA ARG A 125 -2.03 21.97 1.59
C ARG A 125 -2.20 20.62 2.29
N LEU A 126 -3.26 19.92 1.93
CA LEU A 126 -3.39 18.49 2.28
C LEU A 126 -2.55 17.66 1.30
N TRP A 127 -1.93 16.60 1.81
CA TRP A 127 -1.06 15.73 1.01
C TRP A 127 -1.60 14.30 0.92
N THR A 128 -1.18 13.59 -0.12
CA THR A 128 -1.59 12.25 -0.50
C THR A 128 -0.37 11.33 -0.63
N LEU A 129 -0.59 10.03 -0.80
CA LEU A 129 0.51 9.10 -1.08
C LEU A 129 1.23 9.46 -2.40
N ALA A 130 0.49 10.01 -3.39
CA ALA A 130 1.09 10.48 -4.63
C ALA A 130 2.05 11.66 -4.41
N ASP A 131 1.70 12.60 -3.52
CA ASP A 131 2.58 13.73 -3.16
C ASP A 131 3.86 13.22 -2.45
N LEU A 132 3.73 12.24 -1.57
CA LEU A 132 4.89 11.62 -0.91
C LEU A 132 5.81 10.93 -1.91
N GLY A 133 5.23 10.15 -2.84
CA GLY A 133 6.02 9.50 -3.89
C GLY A 133 6.73 10.50 -4.80
N ALA A 134 6.07 11.60 -5.17
CA ALA A 134 6.67 12.67 -5.97
C ALA A 134 7.86 13.34 -5.26
N GLU A 135 7.72 13.62 -3.96
CA GLU A 135 8.80 14.20 -3.16
C GLU A 135 10.00 13.27 -3.07
N LEU A 136 9.77 11.97 -2.77
CA LEU A 136 10.85 10.99 -2.67
C LEU A 136 11.54 10.78 -4.03
N HIS A 137 10.77 10.73 -5.10
CA HIS A 137 11.31 10.64 -6.47
C HIS A 137 12.17 11.86 -6.83
N SER A 138 11.70 13.06 -6.50
CA SER A 138 12.43 14.31 -6.74
C SER A 138 13.75 14.40 -5.96
N ARG A 139 13.83 13.74 -4.81
CA ARG A 139 15.06 13.62 -3.99
C ARG A 139 16.04 12.56 -4.53
N GLY A 140 15.68 11.84 -5.60
CA GLY A 140 16.53 10.84 -6.24
C GLY A 140 16.45 9.44 -5.64
N TYR A 141 15.42 9.15 -4.81
CA TYR A 141 15.17 7.79 -4.37
C TYR A 141 14.66 6.93 -5.53
N ASP A 142 15.07 5.67 -5.56
CA ASP A 142 14.50 4.65 -6.46
C ASP A 142 13.09 4.31 -5.95
N THR A 143 12.09 5.00 -6.50
CA THR A 143 10.69 4.90 -6.07
C THR A 143 9.83 4.27 -7.16
N GLU A 144 8.89 3.42 -6.75
CA GLU A 144 7.84 2.89 -7.62
C GLU A 144 6.52 2.74 -6.87
N PHE A 145 5.42 2.76 -7.58
CA PHE A 145 4.11 2.43 -7.05
C PHE A 145 3.71 1.00 -7.40
N LEU A 146 3.01 0.35 -6.47
CA LEU A 146 2.22 -0.85 -6.71
C LEU A 146 0.75 -0.56 -6.40
N ILE A 147 -0.13 -0.91 -7.32
CA ILE A 147 -1.57 -0.68 -7.18
C ILE A 147 -2.25 -1.98 -6.79
N VAL A 148 -2.86 -2.00 -5.62
CA VAL A 148 -3.71 -3.11 -5.18
C VAL A 148 -5.14 -2.81 -5.57
N THR A 149 -5.77 -3.74 -6.28
CA THR A 149 -7.15 -3.61 -6.78
C THR A 149 -7.97 -4.86 -6.49
N SER A 150 -9.28 -4.73 -6.48
CA SER A 150 -10.20 -5.86 -6.52
C SER A 150 -10.34 -6.40 -7.96
N THR A 151 -10.99 -7.54 -8.10
CA THR A 151 -11.33 -8.11 -9.42
C THR A 151 -12.82 -8.02 -9.74
N ASN A 152 -13.65 -7.47 -8.84
CA ASN A 152 -15.09 -7.35 -9.00
C ASN A 152 -15.46 -6.32 -10.08
N LEU A 153 -16.77 -6.27 -10.42
CA LEU A 153 -17.30 -5.32 -11.39
C LEU A 153 -16.98 -3.88 -10.95
N GLY A 154 -16.46 -3.07 -11.89
CA GLY A 154 -16.00 -1.68 -11.67
C GLY A 154 -14.50 -1.55 -11.38
N SER A 155 -13.78 -2.65 -11.12
CA SER A 155 -12.33 -2.61 -10.84
C SER A 155 -11.50 -2.08 -12.01
N LEU A 156 -11.89 -2.37 -13.26
CA LEU A 156 -11.19 -1.87 -14.46
C LEU A 156 -11.15 -0.35 -14.47
N ASN A 157 -12.30 0.31 -14.30
CA ASN A 157 -12.38 1.76 -14.22
C ASN A 157 -11.54 2.35 -13.09
N SER A 158 -11.63 1.76 -11.90
CA SER A 158 -10.88 2.26 -10.73
C SER A 158 -9.38 2.08 -10.88
N ALA A 159 -8.94 0.98 -11.48
CA ALA A 159 -7.53 0.72 -11.76
C ALA A 159 -6.99 1.70 -12.81
N GLU A 160 -7.69 1.87 -13.94
CA GLU A 160 -7.29 2.79 -15.00
C GLU A 160 -7.19 4.23 -14.51
N LEU A 161 -8.20 4.74 -13.78
CA LEU A 161 -8.17 6.08 -13.17
C LEU A 161 -6.98 6.25 -12.19
N THR A 162 -6.62 5.21 -11.43
CA THR A 162 -5.48 5.26 -10.51
C THR A 162 -4.16 5.32 -11.29
N VAL A 163 -4.04 4.55 -12.37
CA VAL A 163 -2.87 4.56 -13.26
C VAL A 163 -2.73 5.91 -13.97
N GLU A 164 -3.84 6.46 -14.50
CA GLU A 164 -3.84 7.80 -15.10
C GLU A 164 -3.39 8.87 -14.11
N ALA A 165 -3.84 8.79 -12.85
CA ALA A 165 -3.43 9.73 -11.81
C ALA A 165 -1.93 9.67 -11.50
N LEU A 166 -1.30 8.49 -11.59
CA LEU A 166 0.15 8.32 -11.47
C LEU A 166 0.88 8.84 -12.72
N ARG A 167 0.42 8.47 -13.91
CA ARG A 167 1.00 8.93 -15.19
C ARG A 167 1.01 10.44 -15.33
N HIS A 168 -0.09 11.12 -14.95
CA HIS A 168 -0.18 12.59 -14.96
C HIS A 168 0.80 13.29 -14.02
N ARG A 169 1.42 12.54 -13.11
CA ARG A 169 2.41 13.02 -12.14
C ARG A 169 3.82 12.52 -12.43
N ASP A 170 4.01 11.86 -13.57
CA ASP A 170 5.25 11.22 -13.98
C ASP A 170 5.79 10.23 -12.90
N LEU A 171 4.88 9.55 -12.19
CA LEU A 171 5.23 8.62 -11.12
C LEU A 171 5.29 7.19 -11.65
N PRO A 172 6.43 6.48 -11.45
CA PRO A 172 6.59 5.13 -11.95
C PRO A 172 5.66 4.14 -11.22
N CYS A 173 5.00 3.27 -11.98
CA CYS A 173 4.17 2.20 -11.47
C CYS A 173 4.67 0.86 -12.01
N ALA A 174 5.03 -0.07 -11.10
CA ALA A 174 5.59 -1.36 -11.46
C ALA A 174 4.50 -2.38 -11.89
N GLY A 175 3.26 -2.22 -11.43
CA GLY A 175 2.19 -3.13 -11.80
C GLY A 175 1.02 -3.14 -10.82
N LEU A 176 0.15 -4.13 -11.04
CA LEU A 176 -1.07 -4.36 -10.29
C LEU A 176 -0.97 -5.62 -9.42
N ILE A 177 -1.68 -5.63 -8.31
CA ILE A 177 -1.93 -6.83 -7.49
C ILE A 177 -3.45 -6.95 -7.29
N ALA A 178 -4.01 -8.11 -7.65
CA ALA A 178 -5.36 -8.46 -7.24
C ALA A 178 -5.32 -8.90 -5.77
N GLY A 179 -5.69 -8.00 -4.84
CA GLY A 179 -5.40 -8.16 -3.43
C GLY A 179 -6.35 -9.08 -2.65
N SER A 180 -7.50 -9.43 -3.21
CA SER A 180 -8.47 -10.36 -2.62
C SER A 180 -9.35 -10.94 -3.73
N HIS A 181 -8.85 -11.96 -4.41
CA HIS A 181 -9.60 -12.65 -5.47
C HIS A 181 -10.50 -13.72 -4.85
N PRO A 182 -11.82 -13.72 -5.13
CA PRO A 182 -12.74 -14.65 -4.50
C PRO A 182 -12.47 -16.10 -4.92
N THR A 183 -12.62 -17.04 -3.98
CA THR A 183 -12.47 -18.48 -4.23
C THR A 183 -13.51 -18.98 -5.25
N HIS A 184 -14.71 -18.42 -5.23
CA HIS A 184 -15.77 -18.71 -6.20
C HIS A 184 -15.99 -17.47 -7.09
N ALA A 185 -15.00 -17.20 -7.94
CA ALA A 185 -15.01 -16.05 -8.83
C ALA A 185 -16.14 -16.15 -9.85
N GLY A 186 -16.94 -15.10 -9.95
CA GLY A 186 -17.95 -14.93 -11.00
C GLY A 186 -17.31 -14.55 -12.35
N LEU A 187 -18.15 -14.31 -13.34
CA LEU A 187 -17.68 -13.99 -14.69
C LEU A 187 -16.82 -12.72 -14.73
N ALA A 188 -17.23 -11.68 -14.03
CA ALA A 188 -16.49 -10.42 -13.99
C ALA A 188 -15.09 -10.60 -13.35
N GLU A 189 -15.02 -11.28 -12.20
CA GLU A 189 -13.77 -11.52 -11.49
C GLU A 189 -12.78 -12.36 -12.31
N GLN A 190 -13.27 -13.35 -13.05
CA GLN A 190 -12.44 -14.19 -13.92
C GLN A 190 -11.89 -13.40 -15.11
N LEU A 191 -12.73 -12.64 -15.80
CA LEU A 191 -12.33 -11.85 -16.97
C LEU A 191 -11.42 -10.70 -16.59
N ASN A 192 -11.64 -10.06 -15.43
CA ASN A 192 -10.87 -8.93 -15.00
C ASN A 192 -9.39 -9.27 -14.70
N LEU A 193 -9.03 -10.52 -14.44
CA LEU A 193 -7.62 -10.93 -14.36
C LEU A 193 -6.86 -10.71 -15.68
N THR A 194 -7.54 -10.87 -16.81
CA THR A 194 -6.96 -10.60 -18.14
C THR A 194 -7.15 -9.14 -18.56
N ASP A 195 -8.29 -8.55 -18.19
CA ASP A 195 -8.64 -7.20 -18.64
C ASP A 195 -7.93 -6.10 -17.85
N LEU A 196 -7.59 -6.30 -16.58
CA LEU A 196 -6.81 -5.33 -15.80
C LEU A 196 -5.48 -4.96 -16.48
N PRO A 197 -4.62 -5.91 -16.88
CA PRO A 197 -3.43 -5.58 -17.66
C PRO A 197 -3.72 -4.87 -18.97
N ARG A 198 -4.78 -5.29 -19.69
CA ARG A 198 -5.15 -4.72 -20.98
C ARG A 198 -5.57 -3.26 -20.90
N VAL A 199 -6.36 -2.85 -19.90
CA VAL A 199 -6.86 -1.47 -19.78
C VAL A 199 -5.82 -0.54 -19.14
N THR A 200 -4.94 -1.06 -18.31
CA THR A 200 -3.95 -0.25 -17.59
C THR A 200 -2.58 -0.17 -18.28
N ASP A 201 -2.33 -1.09 -19.22
CA ASP A 201 -1.00 -1.30 -19.81
C ASP A 201 0.10 -1.53 -18.75
N LEU A 202 -0.26 -2.28 -17.70
CA LEU A 202 0.62 -2.67 -16.60
C LEU A 202 0.46 -4.17 -16.30
N PRO A 203 1.53 -4.87 -15.88
CA PRO A 203 1.44 -6.28 -15.55
C PRO A 203 0.61 -6.52 -14.28
N LEU A 204 -0.15 -7.61 -14.25
CA LEU A 204 -0.74 -8.16 -13.03
C LEU A 204 0.31 -9.06 -12.37
N LEU A 205 0.97 -8.56 -11.33
CA LEU A 205 2.13 -9.19 -10.70
C LEU A 205 1.76 -10.31 -9.73
N ALA A 206 0.58 -10.22 -9.12
CA ALA A 206 0.11 -11.24 -8.20
C ALA A 206 -1.41 -11.30 -8.14
N VAL A 207 -1.93 -12.49 -7.84
CA VAL A 207 -3.34 -12.75 -7.53
C VAL A 207 -3.42 -13.39 -6.15
N ILE A 208 -3.91 -12.65 -5.17
CA ILE A 208 -4.00 -13.09 -3.78
C ILE A 208 -5.41 -13.61 -3.50
N PRO A 209 -5.58 -14.86 -3.07
CA PRO A 209 -6.89 -15.40 -2.73
C PRO A 209 -7.54 -14.68 -1.54
N GLU A 210 -8.86 -14.55 -1.56
CA GLU A 210 -9.61 -14.08 -0.40
C GLU A 210 -9.35 -14.97 0.83
N GLY A 211 -9.43 -14.37 2.02
CA GLY A 211 -9.20 -15.09 3.27
C GLY A 211 -7.74 -15.34 3.63
N SER A 212 -6.77 -14.97 2.77
CA SER A 212 -5.33 -15.16 3.02
C SER A 212 -4.82 -14.51 4.31
N GLY A 213 -5.47 -13.45 4.81
CA GLY A 213 -5.15 -12.82 6.10
C GLY A 213 -5.47 -13.68 7.34
N LYS A 214 -6.16 -14.82 7.17
CA LYS A 214 -6.48 -15.76 8.26
C LYS A 214 -5.43 -16.85 8.43
N LEU A 215 -4.50 -16.98 7.50
CA LEU A 215 -3.43 -17.98 7.53
C LEU A 215 -2.47 -17.74 8.71
N SER A 216 -1.89 -18.82 9.20
CA SER A 216 -0.72 -18.72 10.09
C SER A 216 0.49 -18.19 9.33
N THR A 217 1.52 -17.72 10.05
CA THR A 217 2.76 -17.24 9.45
C THR A 217 3.37 -18.28 8.49
N ALA A 218 3.44 -19.54 8.88
CA ALA A 218 4.03 -20.60 8.07
C ALA A 218 3.22 -20.88 6.79
N GLU A 219 1.88 -20.96 6.92
CA GLU A 219 0.98 -21.16 5.78
C GLU A 219 1.04 -19.97 4.82
N PHE A 220 1.04 -18.73 5.35
CA PHE A 220 1.11 -17.51 4.54
C PHE A 220 2.41 -17.43 3.75
N ARG A 221 3.54 -17.68 4.40
CA ARG A 221 4.87 -17.70 3.74
C ARG A 221 4.94 -18.75 2.63
N HIS A 222 4.38 -19.93 2.85
CA HIS A 222 4.35 -20.99 1.82
C HIS A 222 3.40 -20.63 0.66
N ALA A 223 2.18 -20.17 0.95
CA ALA A 223 1.19 -19.87 -0.07
C ALA A 223 1.57 -18.64 -0.91
N SER A 224 2.13 -17.60 -0.29
CA SER A 224 2.48 -16.36 -0.99
C SER A 224 3.53 -16.52 -2.09
N GLN A 225 4.35 -17.57 -2.05
CA GLN A 225 5.31 -17.90 -3.12
C GLN A 225 4.61 -18.21 -4.46
N GLN A 226 3.37 -18.69 -4.41
CA GLN A 226 2.61 -19.11 -5.60
C GLN A 226 1.74 -17.97 -6.17
N TRP A 227 1.62 -16.84 -5.49
CA TRP A 227 0.73 -15.76 -5.91
C TRP A 227 1.33 -14.82 -6.95
N PHE A 228 2.65 -14.80 -7.01
CA PHE A 228 3.38 -13.93 -7.95
C PHE A 228 3.66 -14.66 -9.27
N SER A 229 3.35 -14.00 -10.38
CA SER A 229 3.66 -14.43 -11.75
C SER A 229 5.07 -14.06 -12.19
#